data_96929776bd1f5053d6d5d88e453bcfcf
#
_entry.id   96929776bd1f5053d6d5d88e453bcfcf
#
_cell.length_a   1.000
_cell.length_b   1.000
_cell.length_c   1.000
_cell.angle_alpha   90.00
_cell.angle_beta   90.00
_cell.angle_gamma   90.00
#
_symmetry.space_group_name_H-M   'P 1'
#
loop_
_entity.id
_entity.type
_entity.pdbx_description
1 polymer ?
#
loop_
_entity_poly.entity_id
_entity_poly.type
_entity_poly.pdbx_seq_one_letter_code
_entity_poly.pdbx_strand_id
1 'polypeptide(L)'
;MRKTFTGLILRPHQKESALVRLCEKKLHGPCRYFKILKKSLDARDKSDIKWVYSVECGTEPYTPPPRVFERVRRQPKVVIAGAGPAGLFCALRLLDHGITPVILERGKRVEERAADVEKFLATGVLDPASNVQFGEGGAGTFSDGKLNTQTNDPRNRDVLETFVRYGAPAEVAYLG
;
A
#
# COMPACT_ATOMS: atom_id res chain seq x y z
N MET A 1 -14.20 13.83 17.85
CA MET A 1 -13.60 14.67 16.79
C MET A 1 -12.20 14.14 16.48
N ARG A 2 -11.82 13.96 15.19
CA ARG A 2 -10.47 13.52 14.76
C ARG A 2 -9.67 14.72 14.29
N LYS A 3 -8.36 14.71 14.57
CA LYS A 3 -7.40 15.74 14.13
C LYS A 3 -6.14 15.10 13.58
N THR A 4 -5.53 15.73 12.60
CA THR A 4 -4.23 15.34 12.05
C THR A 4 -3.15 16.25 12.62
N PHE A 5 -2.10 15.65 13.15
CA PHE A 5 -0.90 16.37 13.60
C PHE A 5 0.29 15.93 12.76
N THR A 6 1.02 16.89 12.27
CA THR A 6 2.24 16.68 11.46
C THR A 6 3.47 17.18 12.20
N GLY A 7 4.65 16.68 11.79
CA GLY A 7 5.91 17.13 12.37
C GLY A 7 6.16 16.66 13.81
N LEU A 8 5.50 15.57 14.25
CA LEU A 8 5.80 14.98 15.55
C LEU A 8 7.15 14.26 15.47
N ILE A 9 8.03 14.54 16.43
CA ILE A 9 9.40 14.03 16.41
C ILE A 9 9.60 13.00 17.49
N LEU A 10 10.23 11.88 17.12
CA LEU A 10 10.80 10.89 18.05
C LEU A 10 12.27 10.65 17.73
N ARG A 11 13.07 10.48 18.77
CA ARG A 11 14.46 10.00 18.64
C ARG A 11 14.48 8.50 18.30
N PRO A 12 15.54 7.97 17.66
CA PRO A 12 15.61 6.56 17.26
C PRO A 12 15.37 5.54 18.38
N HIS A 13 15.74 5.89 19.61
CA HIS A 13 15.57 5.04 20.79
C HIS A 13 14.18 5.14 21.44
N GLN A 14 13.34 6.08 21.01
CA GLN A 14 11.99 6.26 21.57
C GLN A 14 10.98 5.35 20.87
N LYS A 15 10.10 4.77 21.68
CA LYS A 15 9.02 3.92 21.16
C LYS A 15 7.88 4.76 20.57
N GLU A 16 7.27 4.26 19.52
CA GLU A 16 6.11 4.91 18.85
C GLU A 16 4.91 5.14 19.81
N SER A 17 4.80 4.37 20.88
CA SER A 17 3.82 4.59 21.94
C SER A 17 3.91 6.00 22.58
N ALA A 18 5.07 6.66 22.50
CA ALA A 18 5.22 8.03 22.96
C ALA A 18 4.40 9.05 22.12
N LEU A 19 4.08 8.71 20.87
CA LEU A 19 3.23 9.56 20.02
C LEU A 19 1.83 9.72 20.59
N VAL A 20 1.29 8.67 21.19
CA VAL A 20 -0.04 8.72 21.82
C VAL A 20 -0.08 9.80 22.91
N ARG A 21 0.94 9.86 23.77
CA ARG A 21 1.06 10.89 24.80
C ARG A 21 1.19 12.29 24.23
N LEU A 22 1.89 12.44 23.11
CA LEU A 22 1.98 13.72 22.39
C LEU A 22 0.63 14.14 21.81
N CYS A 23 -0.14 13.17 21.28
CA CYS A 23 -1.49 13.41 20.81
C CYS A 23 -2.43 13.81 21.94
N GLU A 24 -2.39 13.14 23.10
CA GLU A 24 -3.21 13.48 24.27
C GLU A 24 -2.99 14.91 24.73
N LYS A 25 -1.73 15.35 24.80
CA LYS A 25 -1.40 16.74 25.13
C LYS A 25 -2.00 17.74 24.12
N LYS A 26 -1.94 17.41 22.82
CA LYS A 26 -2.45 18.29 21.74
C LYS A 26 -3.98 18.24 21.61
N LEU A 27 -4.61 17.14 22.00
CA LEU A 27 -6.07 16.98 22.03
C LEU A 27 -6.70 17.59 23.28
N HIS A 28 -5.89 17.86 24.33
CA HIS A 28 -6.35 18.20 25.68
C HIS A 28 -7.33 17.16 26.25
N GLY A 29 -7.06 15.87 25.95
CA GLY A 29 -7.91 14.75 26.35
C GLY A 29 -7.36 13.38 25.92
N PRO A 30 -8.05 12.29 26.27
CA PRO A 30 -7.59 10.95 26.01
C PRO A 30 -7.54 10.66 24.50
N CYS A 31 -6.50 9.97 24.06
CA CYS A 31 -6.38 9.50 22.68
C CYS A 31 -7.01 8.10 22.56
N ARG A 32 -8.26 8.03 22.09
CA ARG A 32 -9.01 6.77 21.90
C ARG A 32 -8.97 6.24 20.48
N TYR A 33 -8.47 7.03 19.54
CA TYR A 33 -8.17 6.65 18.17
C TYR A 33 -6.80 7.17 17.79
N PHE A 34 -5.97 6.32 17.19
CA PHE A 34 -4.63 6.66 16.77
C PHE A 34 -4.27 5.92 15.48
N LYS A 35 -3.76 6.64 14.48
CA LYS A 35 -3.27 6.09 13.22
C LYS A 35 -2.06 6.87 12.75
N ILE A 36 -0.95 6.18 12.45
CA ILE A 36 0.20 6.78 11.80
C ILE A 36 -0.16 6.98 10.31
N LEU A 37 0.00 8.20 9.83
CA LEU A 37 -0.22 8.56 8.43
C LEU A 37 1.08 8.58 7.63
N LYS A 38 2.17 9.00 8.26
CA LYS A 38 3.50 9.07 7.65
C LYS A 38 4.57 8.93 8.72
N LYS A 39 5.64 8.24 8.38
CA LYS A 39 6.87 8.12 9.16
C LYS A 39 8.04 8.33 8.21
N SER A 40 8.85 9.33 8.44
CA SER A 40 10.01 9.67 7.61
C SER A 40 11.24 9.81 8.47
N LEU A 41 12.39 9.34 7.98
CA LEU A 41 13.65 9.54 8.63
C LEU A 41 14.20 10.92 8.24
N ASP A 42 14.47 11.77 9.22
CA ASP A 42 15.24 13.01 9.04
C ASP A 42 16.67 12.78 9.53
N ALA A 43 17.59 12.60 8.57
CA ALA A 43 19.01 12.39 8.79
C ALA A 43 19.85 13.47 8.10
N ARG A 44 19.29 14.64 7.82
CA ARG A 44 20.00 15.78 7.23
C ARG A 44 21.14 16.24 8.13
N ASP A 45 20.93 16.22 9.43
CA ASP A 45 21.99 16.36 10.43
C ASP A 45 22.31 14.97 11.00
N LYS A 46 23.52 14.48 10.71
CA LYS A 46 23.98 13.17 11.18
C LYS A 46 24.13 13.08 12.70
N SER A 47 24.30 14.21 13.38
CA SER A 47 24.35 14.30 14.85
C SER A 47 22.97 14.34 15.50
N ASP A 48 21.91 14.62 14.72
CA ASP A 48 20.53 14.77 15.17
C ASP A 48 19.54 13.97 14.32
N ILE A 49 19.79 12.67 14.16
CA ILE A 49 18.89 11.76 13.44
C ILE A 49 17.60 11.61 14.23
N LYS A 50 16.45 11.74 13.53
CA LYS A 50 15.13 11.67 14.13
C LYS A 50 14.08 11.13 13.17
N TRP A 51 13.03 10.52 13.74
CA TRP A 51 11.84 10.17 13.03
C TRP A 51 10.82 11.30 13.08
N VAL A 52 10.27 11.65 11.94
CA VAL A 52 9.22 12.66 11.81
C VAL A 52 7.93 11.99 11.42
N TYR A 53 6.88 12.19 12.21
CA TYR A 53 5.60 11.56 12.03
C TYR A 53 4.50 12.54 11.67
N SER A 54 3.55 12.06 10.86
CA SER A 54 2.21 12.62 10.76
C SER A 54 1.23 11.56 11.28
N VAL A 55 0.32 11.97 12.14
CA VAL A 55 -0.63 11.06 12.78
C VAL A 55 -2.05 11.62 12.73
N GLU A 56 -3.03 10.75 12.62
CA GLU A 56 -4.44 11.07 12.88
C GLU A 56 -4.82 10.49 14.23
N CYS A 57 -5.44 11.29 15.07
CA CYS A 57 -5.91 10.86 16.37
C CYS A 57 -7.19 11.53 16.79
N GLY A 58 -7.90 10.96 17.76
CA GLY A 58 -9.18 11.47 18.22
C GLY A 58 -9.52 11.04 19.64
N THR A 59 -10.43 11.80 20.25
CA THR A 59 -10.91 11.56 21.63
C THR A 59 -11.98 10.48 21.70
N GLU A 60 -12.52 10.05 20.56
CA GLU A 60 -13.54 9.02 20.46
C GLU A 60 -12.98 7.80 19.70
N PRO A 61 -13.42 6.57 20.04
CA PRO A 61 -13.07 5.40 19.27
C PRO A 61 -13.54 5.55 17.82
N TYR A 62 -12.73 5.09 16.88
CA TYR A 62 -13.09 5.05 15.47
C TYR A 62 -12.53 3.80 14.82
N THR A 63 -13.39 3.04 14.20
CA THR A 63 -13.03 1.94 13.33
C THR A 63 -13.46 2.29 11.92
N PRO A 64 -12.53 2.37 10.96
CA PRO A 64 -12.89 2.58 9.55
C PRO A 64 -13.89 1.50 9.12
N PRO A 65 -14.92 1.86 8.35
CA PRO A 65 -15.84 0.85 7.82
C PRO A 65 -15.05 -0.14 6.97
N PRO A 66 -15.40 -1.44 7.03
CA PRO A 66 -14.80 -2.43 6.16
C PRO A 66 -15.13 -2.08 4.71
N ARG A 67 -14.17 -2.33 3.80
CA ARG A 67 -14.47 -2.26 2.37
C ARG A 67 -15.41 -3.40 2.02
N VAL A 68 -16.60 -3.06 1.60
CA VAL A 68 -17.60 -4.02 1.16
C VAL A 68 -17.75 -3.87 -0.34
N PHE A 69 -17.57 -4.97 -1.07
CA PHE A 69 -17.87 -4.99 -2.49
C PHE A 69 -19.38 -5.06 -2.68
N GLU A 70 -19.90 -4.27 -3.59
CA GLU A 70 -21.31 -4.35 -3.93
C GLU A 70 -21.65 -5.73 -4.51
N ARG A 71 -22.83 -6.24 -4.18
CA ARG A 71 -23.29 -7.51 -4.75
C ARG A 71 -23.42 -7.37 -6.25
N VAL A 72 -22.77 -8.26 -6.99
CA VAL A 72 -22.85 -8.29 -8.45
C VAL A 72 -24.27 -8.52 -8.88
N ARG A 73 -24.83 -7.59 -9.64
CA ARG A 73 -26.21 -7.62 -10.12
C ARG A 73 -26.35 -7.98 -11.60
N ARG A 74 -25.23 -7.96 -12.36
CA ARG A 74 -25.24 -8.14 -13.81
C ARG A 74 -24.04 -8.96 -14.27
N GLN A 75 -24.19 -9.64 -15.41
CA GLN A 75 -23.08 -10.28 -16.11
C GLN A 75 -21.98 -9.27 -16.43
N PRO A 76 -20.71 -9.66 -16.39
CA PRO A 76 -19.60 -8.77 -16.65
C PRO A 76 -19.69 -8.25 -18.09
N LYS A 77 -19.60 -6.92 -18.24
CA LYS A 77 -19.53 -6.26 -19.54
C LYS A 77 -18.19 -5.54 -19.76
N VAL A 78 -17.27 -5.71 -18.81
CA VAL A 78 -15.97 -5.03 -18.85
C VAL A 78 -14.89 -6.08 -18.96
N VAL A 79 -14.07 -5.94 -19.98
CA VAL A 79 -12.87 -6.75 -20.17
C VAL A 79 -11.66 -5.85 -19.90
N ILE A 80 -10.74 -6.33 -19.09
CA ILE A 80 -9.48 -5.66 -18.76
C ILE A 80 -8.35 -6.41 -19.47
N ALA A 81 -7.59 -5.72 -20.29
CA ALA A 81 -6.41 -6.28 -20.94
C ALA A 81 -5.19 -6.10 -20.04
N GLY A 82 -4.68 -7.20 -19.52
CA GLY A 82 -3.50 -7.27 -18.65
C GLY A 82 -3.82 -7.35 -17.16
N ALA A 83 -3.11 -8.25 -16.45
CA ALA A 83 -3.15 -8.44 -15.00
C ALA A 83 -1.96 -7.76 -14.29
N GLY A 84 -1.47 -6.66 -14.83
CA GLY A 84 -0.51 -5.79 -14.14
C GLY A 84 -1.20 -4.92 -13.07
N PRO A 85 -0.46 -4.06 -12.34
CA PRO A 85 -1.02 -3.24 -11.27
C PRO A 85 -2.24 -2.42 -11.69
N ALA A 86 -2.21 -1.78 -12.86
CA ALA A 86 -3.33 -0.99 -13.35
C ALA A 86 -4.59 -1.83 -13.57
N GLY A 87 -4.45 -3.01 -14.20
CA GLY A 87 -5.58 -3.92 -14.43
C GLY A 87 -6.17 -4.48 -13.15
N LEU A 88 -5.32 -4.87 -12.21
CA LEU A 88 -5.74 -5.40 -10.91
C LEU A 88 -6.50 -4.34 -10.09
N PHE A 89 -5.96 -3.11 -10.00
CA PHE A 89 -6.66 -2.02 -9.30
C PHE A 89 -7.93 -1.56 -10.01
N CYS A 90 -7.96 -1.59 -11.36
CA CYS A 90 -9.19 -1.37 -12.13
C CYS A 90 -10.25 -2.41 -11.77
N ALA A 91 -9.87 -3.69 -11.72
CA ALA A 91 -10.79 -4.76 -11.33
C ALA A 91 -11.37 -4.55 -9.93
N LEU A 92 -10.52 -4.20 -8.94
CA LEU A 92 -10.96 -3.91 -7.58
C LEU A 92 -11.96 -2.74 -7.54
N ARG A 93 -11.71 -1.68 -8.32
CA ARG A 93 -12.63 -0.53 -8.41
C ARG A 93 -13.96 -0.90 -9.05
N LEU A 94 -13.97 -1.74 -10.07
CA LEU A 94 -15.21 -2.23 -10.68
C LEU A 94 -16.01 -3.08 -9.69
N LEU A 95 -15.34 -3.93 -8.90
CA LEU A 95 -15.98 -4.72 -7.85
C LEU A 95 -16.59 -3.83 -6.75
N ASP A 96 -15.97 -2.70 -6.41
CA ASP A 96 -16.56 -1.71 -5.49
C ASP A 96 -17.92 -1.18 -5.98
N HIS A 97 -18.15 -1.22 -7.30
CA HIS A 97 -19.39 -0.77 -7.95
C HIS A 97 -20.30 -1.93 -8.40
N GLY A 98 -20.07 -3.13 -7.88
CA GLY A 98 -20.90 -4.32 -8.21
C GLY A 98 -20.72 -4.83 -9.64
N ILE A 99 -19.61 -4.48 -10.31
CA ILE A 99 -19.28 -4.92 -11.67
C ILE A 99 -18.17 -5.96 -11.58
N THR A 100 -18.43 -7.18 -12.07
CA THR A 100 -17.40 -8.22 -12.18
C THR A 100 -16.70 -8.10 -13.52
N PRO A 101 -15.42 -7.74 -13.58
CA PRO A 101 -14.67 -7.72 -14.83
C PRO A 101 -14.15 -9.10 -15.22
N VAL A 102 -13.80 -9.27 -16.50
CA VAL A 102 -12.95 -10.34 -16.99
C VAL A 102 -11.57 -9.77 -17.25
N ILE A 103 -10.54 -10.34 -16.62
CA ILE A 103 -9.16 -9.94 -16.88
C ILE A 103 -8.55 -10.94 -17.86
N LEU A 104 -7.96 -10.43 -18.95
CA LEU A 104 -7.22 -11.22 -19.92
C LEU A 104 -5.74 -10.90 -19.74
N GLU A 105 -4.96 -11.89 -19.33
CA GLU A 105 -3.50 -11.80 -19.21
C GLU A 105 -2.83 -12.72 -20.22
N ARG A 106 -1.85 -12.18 -20.94
CA ARG A 106 -1.11 -12.92 -21.96
C ARG A 106 -0.06 -13.85 -21.33
N GLY A 107 0.57 -13.39 -20.25
CA GLY A 107 1.63 -14.12 -19.59
C GLY A 107 1.11 -15.17 -18.62
N LYS A 108 2.04 -15.90 -18.02
CA LYS A 108 1.74 -16.98 -17.09
C LYS A 108 1.31 -16.45 -15.70
N ARG A 109 0.80 -17.36 -14.89
CA ARG A 109 0.54 -17.12 -13.47
C ARG A 109 1.83 -16.89 -12.70
N VAL A 110 1.73 -16.24 -11.54
CA VAL A 110 2.89 -15.83 -10.76
C VAL A 110 3.81 -17.00 -10.39
N GLU A 111 3.24 -18.16 -10.05
CA GLU A 111 4.01 -19.35 -9.68
C GLU A 111 4.83 -19.90 -10.86
N GLU A 112 4.23 -19.95 -12.05
CA GLU A 112 4.89 -20.40 -13.27
C GLU A 112 5.95 -19.38 -13.73
N ARG A 113 5.64 -18.08 -13.61
CA ARG A 113 6.58 -17.00 -13.89
C ARG A 113 7.80 -17.06 -12.98
N ALA A 114 7.63 -17.39 -11.71
CA ALA A 114 8.76 -17.50 -10.78
C ALA A 114 9.79 -18.50 -11.28
N ALA A 115 9.35 -19.66 -11.77
CA ALA A 115 10.25 -20.66 -12.35
C ALA A 115 10.95 -20.17 -13.63
N ASP A 116 10.22 -19.44 -14.50
CA ASP A 116 10.82 -18.89 -15.73
C ASP A 116 11.85 -17.79 -15.42
N VAL A 117 11.59 -16.95 -14.43
CA VAL A 117 12.52 -15.90 -13.98
C VAL A 117 13.77 -16.54 -13.34
N GLU A 118 13.61 -17.55 -12.50
CA GLU A 118 14.73 -18.29 -11.91
C GLU A 118 15.60 -18.92 -12.98
N LYS A 119 14.99 -19.58 -13.98
CA LYS A 119 15.70 -20.14 -15.14
C LYS A 119 16.46 -19.07 -15.92
N PHE A 120 15.84 -17.90 -16.17
CA PHE A 120 16.51 -16.79 -16.84
C PHE A 120 17.74 -16.31 -16.06
N LEU A 121 17.59 -16.12 -14.75
CA LEU A 121 18.70 -15.68 -13.89
C LEU A 121 19.85 -16.70 -13.85
N ALA A 122 19.53 -18.00 -13.91
CA ALA A 122 20.54 -19.06 -13.91
C ALA A 122 21.24 -19.26 -15.26
N THR A 123 20.54 -19.05 -16.38
CA THR A 123 21.02 -19.41 -17.70
C THR A 123 21.31 -18.23 -18.64
N GLY A 124 20.78 -17.05 -18.34
CA GLY A 124 20.79 -15.88 -19.22
C GLY A 124 19.87 -15.99 -20.44
N VAL A 125 19.10 -17.08 -20.58
CA VAL A 125 18.21 -17.30 -21.72
C VAL A 125 16.85 -16.70 -21.45
N LEU A 126 16.50 -15.61 -22.14
CA LEU A 126 15.25 -14.90 -22.04
C LEU A 126 14.12 -15.62 -22.80
N ASP A 127 13.00 -15.89 -22.10
CA ASP A 127 11.73 -16.22 -22.75
C ASP A 127 10.97 -14.93 -23.05
N PRO A 128 10.72 -14.57 -24.33
CA PRO A 128 10.00 -13.35 -24.67
C PRO A 128 8.53 -13.35 -24.27
N ALA A 129 7.95 -14.48 -23.97
CA ALA A 129 6.55 -14.62 -23.57
C ALA A 129 6.36 -14.70 -22.04
N SER A 130 7.41 -15.07 -21.29
CA SER A 130 7.34 -15.21 -19.83
C SER A 130 8.67 -14.78 -19.18
N ASN A 131 8.66 -13.64 -18.51
CA ASN A 131 9.86 -13.05 -17.91
C ASN A 131 9.48 -12.06 -16.81
N VAL A 132 10.45 -11.25 -16.32
CA VAL A 132 10.21 -10.24 -15.28
C VAL A 132 9.21 -9.14 -15.68
N GLN A 133 8.91 -8.94 -16.96
CA GLN A 133 8.04 -7.84 -17.42
C GLN A 133 6.60 -8.29 -17.66
N PHE A 134 6.41 -9.52 -18.12
CA PHE A 134 5.11 -10.02 -18.60
C PHE A 134 4.55 -11.10 -17.68
N GLY A 135 3.23 -11.08 -17.53
CA GLY A 135 2.45 -12.02 -16.76
C GLY A 135 1.78 -11.42 -15.54
N GLU A 136 1.11 -12.25 -14.77
CA GLU A 136 0.33 -11.87 -13.60
C GLU A 136 1.15 -11.03 -12.61
N GLY A 137 0.59 -9.91 -12.17
CA GLY A 137 1.22 -8.94 -11.28
C GLY A 137 2.15 -7.94 -11.98
N GLY A 138 2.48 -8.15 -13.26
CA GLY A 138 3.37 -7.27 -14.04
C GLY A 138 4.82 -7.30 -13.55
N ALA A 139 5.60 -6.28 -13.92
CA ALA A 139 7.03 -6.21 -13.59
C ALA A 139 7.29 -6.04 -12.07
N GLY A 140 6.34 -5.49 -11.33
CA GLY A 140 6.47 -5.27 -9.89
C GLY A 140 6.54 -6.54 -9.05
N THR A 141 6.04 -7.67 -9.55
CA THR A 141 6.02 -8.96 -8.85
C THR A 141 7.41 -9.43 -8.41
N PHE A 142 8.43 -9.16 -9.23
CA PHE A 142 9.82 -9.57 -8.96
C PHE A 142 10.74 -8.37 -8.64
N SER A 143 10.16 -7.27 -8.15
CA SER A 143 10.94 -6.11 -7.71
C SER A 143 11.47 -6.29 -6.29
N ASP A 144 12.35 -5.38 -5.86
CA ASP A 144 12.84 -5.31 -4.48
C ASP A 144 11.85 -4.64 -3.50
N GLY A 145 10.61 -4.41 -3.93
CA GLY A 145 9.54 -3.86 -3.12
C GLY A 145 9.56 -2.34 -2.94
N LYS A 146 10.47 -1.62 -3.60
CA LYS A 146 10.47 -0.16 -3.56
C LYS A 146 9.35 0.39 -4.43
N LEU A 147 8.45 1.13 -3.83
CA LEU A 147 7.38 1.82 -4.52
C LEU A 147 7.47 3.32 -4.25
N ASN A 148 7.88 4.07 -5.26
CA ASN A 148 7.95 5.52 -5.20
C ASN A 148 6.96 6.14 -6.18
N THR A 149 6.26 7.18 -5.74
CA THR A 149 5.44 8.01 -6.62
C THR A 149 5.81 9.47 -6.44
N GLN A 150 5.79 10.24 -7.53
CA GLN A 150 6.01 11.68 -7.50
C GLN A 150 4.70 12.47 -7.36
N THR A 151 3.58 11.78 -7.19
CA THR A 151 2.26 12.41 -7.03
C THR A 151 1.86 12.46 -5.56
N ASN A 152 1.14 13.53 -5.18
CA ASN A 152 0.52 13.67 -3.86
C ASN A 152 -0.99 13.37 -3.90
N ASP A 153 -1.40 12.47 -4.79
CA ASP A 153 -2.80 12.07 -4.92
C ASP A 153 -3.27 11.28 -3.69
N PRO A 154 -4.40 11.63 -3.07
CA PRO A 154 -4.94 10.88 -1.92
C PRO A 154 -5.16 9.39 -2.20
N ARG A 155 -5.39 9.01 -3.46
CA ARG A 155 -5.57 7.61 -3.89
C ARG A 155 -4.31 6.77 -3.75
N ASN A 156 -3.12 7.38 -3.65
CA ASN A 156 -1.88 6.64 -3.37
C ASN A 156 -2.00 5.85 -2.07
N ARG A 157 -2.69 6.42 -1.08
CA ARG A 157 -2.94 5.74 0.19
C ARG A 157 -3.84 4.52 0.04
N ASP A 158 -4.87 4.60 -0.80
CA ASP A 158 -5.77 3.47 -1.07
C ASP A 158 -5.01 2.28 -1.67
N VAL A 159 -3.99 2.56 -2.51
CA VAL A 159 -3.11 1.53 -3.07
C VAL A 159 -2.32 0.83 -1.97
N LEU A 160 -1.63 1.59 -1.12
CA LEU A 160 -0.82 1.04 -0.02
C LEU A 160 -1.68 0.28 1.01
N GLU A 161 -2.83 0.83 1.39
CA GLU A 161 -3.78 0.16 2.28
C GLU A 161 -4.37 -1.12 1.66
N THR A 162 -4.49 -1.16 0.32
CA THR A 162 -4.88 -2.38 -0.39
C THR A 162 -3.79 -3.44 -0.28
N PHE A 163 -2.52 -3.10 -0.45
CA PHE A 163 -1.42 -4.05 -0.25
C PHE A 163 -1.41 -4.62 1.16
N VAL A 164 -1.58 -3.78 2.19
CA VAL A 164 -1.67 -4.23 3.59
C VAL A 164 -2.85 -5.19 3.78
N ARG A 165 -4.00 -4.90 3.18
CA ARG A 165 -5.18 -5.77 3.24
C ARG A 165 -4.90 -7.16 2.66
N TYR A 166 -4.08 -7.25 1.64
CA TYR A 166 -3.70 -8.51 0.99
C TYR A 166 -2.38 -9.10 1.51
N GLY A 167 -1.92 -8.67 2.69
CA GLY A 167 -0.86 -9.34 3.44
C GLY A 167 0.49 -8.62 3.47
N ALA A 168 0.60 -7.41 2.90
CA ALA A 168 1.81 -6.62 3.08
C ALA A 168 1.92 -6.13 4.54
N PRO A 169 3.15 -5.94 5.07
CA PRO A 169 3.37 -5.38 6.39
C PRO A 169 2.66 -4.02 6.56
N ALA A 170 2.11 -3.78 7.75
CA ALA A 170 1.33 -2.56 8.02
C ALA A 170 2.15 -1.26 7.81
N GLU A 171 3.46 -1.34 7.99
CA GLU A 171 4.40 -0.24 7.81
C GLU A 171 4.42 0.29 6.38
N VAL A 172 4.11 -0.53 5.37
CA VAL A 172 4.04 -0.13 3.96
C VAL A 172 3.09 1.05 3.76
N ALA A 173 2.03 1.14 4.57
CA ALA A 173 1.04 2.20 4.45
C ALA A 173 1.53 3.58 4.92
N TYR A 174 2.66 3.68 5.63
CA TYR A 174 3.11 4.95 6.22
C TYR A 174 4.62 5.19 6.22
N LEU A 175 5.45 4.20 5.91
CA LEU A 175 6.88 4.39 5.70
C LEU A 175 7.11 5.11 4.36
N GLY A 176 7.88 6.23 4.40
CA GLY A 176 8.21 7.00 3.21
C GLY A 176 9.28 8.05 3.46
#